data_bc4c52b410555dca901a785e6ce23bc9
#
_entry.id   bc4c52b410555dca901a785e6ce23bc9
#
_cell.length_a   1.000
_cell.length_b   1.000
_cell.length_c   1.000
_cell.angle_alpha   90.00
_cell.angle_beta   90.00
_cell.angle_gamma   90.00
#
_symmetry.space_group_name_H-M   'P 1'
#
loop_
_entity.id
_entity.type
_entity.pdbx_description
1 polymer ?
#
loop_
_entity_poly.entity_id
_entity_poly.type
_entity_poly.pdbx_seq_one_letter_code
_entity_poly.pdbx_strand_id
1 'polypeptide(L)'
;VFGGRFQPFHSGHLATYKWLSKQVDEAYITTSNIKKPPRHPMNFKEKVRHMVKVGIPKNRIIEEKTPYVATNLLKKFDPETTAVVYAFGQKDAGRLKAGTKKGGGKTYYQDYKKSKGDIRGFEEHGYFVTAPQFGNISGTKTRDMLGNPNIDDKERIKFFKKTFGYFDKGVYNMMTNKFRKLYEVYRGLFESSQIASVDTDDGPGFFSSLKSYMSRAEKEAGRLGWELANLITDVDAYNSQDTSFFKDT
;
A
#
# COMPACT_ATOMS: atom_id res chain seq x y z
N VAL A 1 -12.88 -3.80 8.10
CA VAL A 1 -12.03 -2.77 7.47
C VAL A 1 -10.83 -3.43 6.80
N PHE A 2 -10.59 -3.10 5.53
CA PHE A 2 -9.40 -3.52 4.79
C PHE A 2 -8.55 -2.28 4.46
N GLY A 3 -7.58 -2.00 5.33
CA GLY A 3 -6.69 -0.83 5.23
C GLY A 3 -5.45 -1.11 4.38
N GLY A 4 -5.05 -0.15 3.54
CA GLY A 4 -3.83 -0.31 2.76
C GLY A 4 -3.43 0.90 1.93
N ARG A 5 -2.21 0.85 1.39
CA ARG A 5 -1.70 1.87 0.47
C ARG A 5 -2.30 1.75 -0.93
N PHE A 6 -2.52 0.54 -1.41
CA PHE A 6 -3.12 0.20 -2.71
C PHE A 6 -2.49 0.97 -3.89
N GLN A 7 -1.25 0.68 -4.16
CA GLN A 7 -0.44 1.36 -5.17
C GLN A 7 0.14 0.41 -6.24
N PRO A 8 -0.69 -0.10 -7.18
CA PRO A 8 -2.14 0.03 -7.27
C PRO A 8 -2.91 -1.05 -6.50
N PHE A 9 -4.23 -0.92 -6.45
CA PHE A 9 -5.15 -1.99 -6.05
C PHE A 9 -5.18 -3.06 -7.14
N HIS A 10 -5.08 -4.35 -6.81
CA HIS A 10 -5.00 -5.44 -7.79
C HIS A 10 -5.93 -6.60 -7.44
N SER A 11 -6.01 -7.62 -8.28
CA SER A 11 -6.95 -8.74 -8.11
C SER A 11 -6.81 -9.47 -6.77
N GLY A 12 -5.61 -9.58 -6.21
CA GLY A 12 -5.41 -10.12 -4.86
C GLY A 12 -6.09 -9.28 -3.79
N HIS A 13 -6.03 -7.95 -3.90
CA HIS A 13 -6.75 -7.05 -3.00
C HIS A 13 -8.26 -7.16 -3.18
N LEU A 14 -8.75 -7.28 -4.43
CA LEU A 14 -10.16 -7.49 -4.72
C LEU A 14 -10.66 -8.80 -4.09
N ALA A 15 -9.90 -9.87 -4.22
CA ALA A 15 -10.25 -11.16 -3.62
C ALA A 15 -10.31 -11.08 -2.09
N THR A 16 -9.34 -10.38 -1.46
CA THR A 16 -9.36 -10.10 -0.01
C THR A 16 -10.61 -9.32 0.40
N TYR A 17 -10.96 -8.26 -0.34
CA TYR A 17 -12.17 -7.48 -0.07
C TYR A 17 -13.43 -8.33 -0.18
N LYS A 18 -13.57 -9.10 -1.27
CA LYS A 18 -14.72 -10.02 -1.47
C LYS A 18 -14.80 -11.10 -0.40
N TRP A 19 -13.67 -11.63 0.03
CA TRP A 19 -13.61 -12.57 1.13
C TRP A 19 -14.08 -11.93 2.43
N LEU A 20 -13.59 -10.73 2.76
CA LEU A 20 -14.01 -10.00 3.95
C LEU A 20 -15.51 -9.67 3.93
N SER A 21 -16.05 -9.24 2.77
CA SER A 21 -17.47 -8.91 2.62
C SER A 21 -18.43 -10.08 2.88
N LYS A 22 -17.91 -11.31 2.87
CA LYS A 22 -18.69 -12.51 3.24
C LYS A 22 -18.61 -12.85 4.73
N GLN A 23 -17.77 -12.16 5.49
CA GLN A 23 -17.52 -12.44 6.91
C GLN A 23 -18.17 -11.41 7.85
N VAL A 24 -18.58 -10.26 7.30
CA VAL A 24 -19.06 -9.11 8.06
C VAL A 24 -20.24 -8.48 7.35
N ASP A 25 -21.07 -7.76 8.08
CA ASP A 25 -22.25 -7.07 7.54
C ASP A 25 -21.85 -5.96 6.56
N GLU A 26 -20.80 -5.21 6.90
CA GLU A 26 -20.29 -4.12 6.08
C GLU A 26 -18.77 -4.16 5.93
N ALA A 27 -18.30 -4.25 4.69
CA ALA A 27 -16.87 -4.19 4.38
C ALA A 27 -16.48 -2.85 3.78
N TYR A 28 -15.39 -2.27 4.28
CA TYR A 28 -14.85 -1.01 3.81
C TYR A 28 -13.37 -1.13 3.45
N ILE A 29 -12.95 -0.41 2.42
CA ILE A 29 -11.55 -0.17 2.09
C ILE A 29 -11.16 1.21 2.63
N THR A 30 -10.09 1.27 3.38
CA THR A 30 -9.51 2.52 3.88
C THR A 30 -8.15 2.76 3.26
N THR A 31 -7.90 3.96 2.73
CA THR A 31 -6.62 4.32 2.11
C THR A 31 -6.33 5.81 2.26
N SER A 32 -5.04 6.15 2.28
CA SER A 32 -4.62 7.54 2.46
C SER A 32 -4.62 8.34 1.15
N ASN A 33 -4.66 9.66 1.27
CA ASN A 33 -4.46 10.60 0.16
C ASN A 33 -2.98 11.04 0.01
N ILE A 34 -2.08 10.37 0.68
CA ILE A 34 -0.65 10.68 0.59
C ILE A 34 -0.20 10.44 -0.86
N LYS A 35 0.40 11.47 -1.46
CA LYS A 35 1.06 11.41 -2.76
C LYS A 35 2.54 11.68 -2.54
N LYS A 36 3.30 10.62 -2.31
CA LYS A 36 4.74 10.64 -2.06
C LYS A 36 5.42 9.52 -2.87
N PRO A 37 5.91 9.81 -4.08
CA PRO A 37 6.76 8.87 -4.80
C PRO A 37 8.02 8.54 -3.97
N PRO A 38 8.56 7.35 -4.08
CA PRO A 38 8.10 6.22 -4.90
C PRO A 38 7.02 5.37 -4.26
N ARG A 39 6.75 5.53 -2.95
CA ARG A 39 5.84 4.65 -2.20
C ARG A 39 4.36 4.93 -2.49
N HIS A 40 4.01 6.18 -2.81
CA HIS A 40 2.64 6.66 -2.99
C HIS A 40 2.46 7.45 -4.29
N PRO A 41 2.65 6.85 -5.49
CA PRO A 41 2.52 7.55 -6.77
C PRO A 41 1.09 7.98 -7.10
N MET A 42 0.08 7.31 -6.55
CA MET A 42 -1.33 7.60 -6.80
C MET A 42 -1.97 8.32 -5.60
N ASN A 43 -2.69 9.41 -5.85
CA ASN A 43 -3.52 10.08 -4.85
C ASN A 43 -4.85 9.33 -4.60
N PHE A 44 -5.66 9.82 -3.64
CA PHE A 44 -6.91 9.15 -3.27
C PHE A 44 -7.92 9.10 -4.43
N LYS A 45 -8.13 10.20 -5.17
CA LYS A 45 -9.08 10.26 -6.29
C LYS A 45 -8.74 9.25 -7.40
N GLU A 46 -7.46 9.10 -7.69
CA GLU A 46 -6.97 8.14 -8.70
C GLU A 46 -7.15 6.69 -8.25
N LYS A 47 -6.91 6.41 -6.97
CA LYS A 47 -7.18 5.09 -6.39
C LYS A 47 -8.67 4.75 -6.43
N VAL A 48 -9.53 5.71 -6.04
CA VAL A 48 -10.99 5.53 -6.08
C VAL A 48 -11.45 5.25 -7.51
N ARG A 49 -11.00 6.05 -8.49
CA ARG A 49 -11.34 5.85 -9.91
C ARG A 49 -10.99 4.44 -10.36
N HIS A 50 -9.81 3.96 -10.02
CA HIS A 50 -9.38 2.61 -10.34
C HIS A 50 -10.19 1.54 -9.61
N MET A 51 -10.37 1.64 -8.28
CA MET A 51 -11.06 0.66 -7.46
C MET A 51 -12.53 0.49 -7.90
N VAL A 52 -13.20 1.60 -8.26
CA VAL A 52 -14.58 1.55 -8.77
C VAL A 52 -14.65 0.77 -10.09
N LYS A 53 -13.67 0.94 -11.00
CA LYS A 53 -13.59 0.16 -12.25
C LYS A 53 -13.31 -1.32 -12.00
N VAL A 54 -12.61 -1.65 -10.93
CA VAL A 54 -12.38 -3.05 -10.49
C VAL A 54 -13.63 -3.66 -9.85
N GLY A 55 -14.64 -2.86 -9.51
CA GLY A 55 -15.91 -3.31 -8.97
C GLY A 55 -16.12 -3.06 -7.46
N ILE A 56 -15.33 -2.17 -6.86
CA ILE A 56 -15.59 -1.75 -5.47
C ILE A 56 -16.61 -0.60 -5.48
N PRO A 57 -17.72 -0.69 -4.71
CA PRO A 57 -18.66 0.41 -4.58
C PRO A 57 -17.97 1.68 -4.02
N LYS A 58 -18.23 2.83 -4.64
CA LYS A 58 -17.56 4.09 -4.27
C LYS A 58 -17.75 4.46 -2.80
N ASN A 59 -18.94 4.24 -2.25
CA ASN A 59 -19.28 4.51 -0.85
C ASN A 59 -18.57 3.56 0.15
N ARG A 60 -17.91 2.51 -0.34
CA ARG A 60 -17.11 1.58 0.49
C ARG A 60 -15.61 1.91 0.48
N ILE A 61 -15.20 3.01 -0.16
CA ILE A 61 -13.81 3.46 -0.22
C ILE A 61 -13.69 4.76 0.57
N ILE A 62 -12.99 4.71 1.68
CA ILE A 62 -12.89 5.82 2.65
C ILE A 62 -11.46 6.37 2.68
N GLU A 63 -11.36 7.71 2.61
CA GLU A 63 -10.10 8.39 2.84
C GLU A 63 -9.76 8.42 4.33
N GLU A 64 -8.55 7.93 4.66
CA GLU A 64 -8.04 7.92 6.03
C GLU A 64 -6.59 8.40 6.06
N LYS A 65 -6.26 9.26 7.02
CA LYS A 65 -4.87 9.65 7.26
C LYS A 65 -4.03 8.43 7.66
N THR A 66 -4.60 7.57 8.50
CA THR A 66 -4.01 6.30 8.94
C THR A 66 -4.95 5.15 8.59
N PRO A 67 -4.79 4.51 7.41
CA PRO A 67 -5.73 3.51 6.90
C PRO A 67 -6.00 2.33 7.85
N TYR A 68 -5.02 1.97 8.67
CA TYR A 68 -5.12 0.83 9.58
C TYR A 68 -5.85 1.15 10.91
N VAL A 69 -6.20 2.42 11.16
CA VAL A 69 -6.94 2.85 12.35
C VAL A 69 -8.39 3.18 12.02
N ALA A 70 -8.65 3.61 10.79
CA ALA A 70 -9.99 3.90 10.24
C ALA A 70 -10.81 4.93 11.04
N THR A 71 -10.16 5.94 11.61
CA THR A 71 -10.77 6.91 12.53
C THR A 71 -11.98 7.63 11.93
N ASN A 72 -11.91 8.08 10.66
CA ASN A 72 -13.01 8.80 10.02
C ASN A 72 -14.18 7.88 9.68
N LEU A 73 -13.89 6.61 9.35
CA LEU A 73 -14.93 5.61 9.13
C LEU A 73 -15.68 5.32 10.42
N LEU A 74 -14.96 5.05 11.51
CA LEU A 74 -15.57 4.65 12.79
C LEU A 74 -16.45 5.71 13.41
N LYS A 75 -16.23 7.01 13.15
CA LYS A 75 -17.12 8.11 13.57
C LYS A 75 -18.56 7.99 13.06
N LYS A 76 -18.81 7.12 12.08
CA LYS A 76 -20.16 6.91 11.50
C LYS A 76 -20.95 5.81 12.19
N PHE A 77 -20.36 5.13 13.15
CA PHE A 77 -20.94 3.96 13.80
C PHE A 77 -20.99 4.17 15.31
N ASP A 78 -21.94 3.49 15.92
CA ASP A 78 -22.06 3.46 17.37
C ASP A 78 -20.93 2.59 17.95
N PRO A 79 -20.11 3.12 18.89
CA PRO A 79 -18.95 2.43 19.41
C PRO A 79 -19.27 1.25 20.34
N GLU A 80 -20.44 1.27 21.01
CA GLU A 80 -20.85 0.21 21.94
C GLU A 80 -21.41 -1.01 21.21
N THR A 81 -22.17 -0.77 20.13
CA THR A 81 -22.92 -1.82 19.42
C THR A 81 -22.24 -2.31 18.15
N THR A 82 -21.23 -1.60 17.64
CA THR A 82 -20.54 -1.96 16.40
C THR A 82 -19.19 -2.59 16.69
N ALA A 83 -18.98 -3.82 16.26
CA ALA A 83 -17.67 -4.46 16.28
C ALA A 83 -16.88 -4.12 15.04
N VAL A 84 -15.59 -3.75 15.18
CA VAL A 84 -14.68 -3.48 14.07
C VAL A 84 -13.69 -4.62 13.87
N VAL A 85 -13.62 -5.15 12.64
CA VAL A 85 -12.67 -6.19 12.23
C VAL A 85 -11.70 -5.64 11.19
N TYR A 86 -10.41 -5.62 11.51
CA TYR A 86 -9.32 -5.21 10.63
C TYR A 86 -8.75 -6.41 9.89
N ALA A 87 -8.88 -6.44 8.58
CA ALA A 87 -8.31 -7.49 7.74
C ALA A 87 -6.91 -7.11 7.25
N PHE A 88 -5.96 -8.01 7.41
CA PHE A 88 -4.58 -7.89 6.94
C PHE A 88 -4.22 -9.02 5.99
N GLY A 89 -3.40 -8.72 4.97
CA GLY A 89 -2.69 -9.76 4.23
C GLY A 89 -1.62 -10.42 5.10
N GLN A 90 -1.17 -11.62 4.74
CA GLN A 90 -0.18 -12.38 5.51
C GLN A 90 1.10 -11.60 5.80
N LYS A 91 1.57 -10.76 4.87
CA LYS A 91 2.78 -9.93 5.04
C LYS A 91 2.63 -8.85 6.11
N ASP A 92 1.41 -8.45 6.41
CA ASP A 92 1.07 -7.40 7.37
C ASP A 92 0.45 -7.96 8.66
N ALA A 93 0.32 -9.28 8.80
CA ALA A 93 -0.34 -9.95 9.92
C ALA A 93 0.28 -9.64 11.31
N GLY A 94 1.56 -9.26 11.33
CA GLY A 94 2.26 -8.87 12.57
C GLY A 94 2.03 -7.42 13.01
N ARG A 95 1.27 -6.60 12.28
CA ARG A 95 1.06 -5.17 12.61
C ARG A 95 0.24 -4.95 13.87
N LEU A 96 -0.74 -5.83 14.13
CA LEU A 96 -1.55 -5.81 15.33
C LEU A 96 -1.35 -7.12 16.09
N LYS A 97 -1.23 -7.02 17.40
CA LYS A 97 -1.05 -8.18 18.29
C LYS A 97 -2.11 -8.16 19.37
N ALA A 98 -2.78 -9.29 19.56
CA ALA A 98 -3.57 -9.54 20.76
C ALA A 98 -2.63 -9.77 21.95
N GLY A 99 -3.07 -9.40 23.14
CA GLY A 99 -2.27 -9.59 24.34
C GLY A 99 -3.04 -9.28 25.61
N THR A 100 -2.32 -9.36 26.71
CA THR A 100 -2.77 -8.97 28.06
C THR A 100 -1.96 -7.75 28.52
N LYS A 101 -2.61 -6.81 29.16
CA LYS A 101 -1.96 -5.64 29.79
C LYS A 101 -1.15 -6.09 31.00
N LYS A 102 -0.11 -5.33 31.37
CA LYS A 102 0.74 -5.62 32.56
C LYS A 102 -0.05 -5.74 33.87
N GLY A 103 -1.18 -5.06 34.01
CA GLY A 103 -2.10 -5.11 35.15
C GLY A 103 -3.25 -6.11 35.03
N GLY A 104 -3.17 -7.07 34.10
CA GLY A 104 -4.28 -7.95 33.74
C GLY A 104 -5.25 -7.30 32.73
N GLY A 105 -6.24 -8.06 32.25
CA GLY A 105 -7.18 -7.62 31.22
C GLY A 105 -6.62 -7.68 29.78
N LYS A 106 -7.52 -7.73 28.81
CA LYS A 106 -7.19 -7.81 27.39
C LYS A 106 -6.66 -6.47 26.86
N THR A 107 -5.72 -6.50 25.90
CA THR A 107 -5.38 -5.31 25.11
C THR A 107 -6.53 -4.92 24.19
N TYR A 108 -6.51 -3.69 23.63
CA TYR A 108 -7.58 -3.23 22.74
C TYR A 108 -7.74 -4.15 21.52
N TYR A 109 -6.64 -4.53 20.87
CA TYR A 109 -6.72 -5.43 19.71
C TYR A 109 -6.76 -6.89 20.11
N GLN A 110 -7.76 -7.62 19.57
CA GLN A 110 -8.00 -9.03 19.82
C GLN A 110 -8.03 -9.83 18.51
N ASP A 111 -7.69 -11.11 18.57
CA ASP A 111 -7.83 -12.02 17.42
C ASP A 111 -9.31 -12.34 17.19
N TYR A 112 -9.83 -11.99 16.01
CA TYR A 112 -11.25 -12.18 15.68
C TYR A 112 -11.70 -13.64 15.79
N LYS A 113 -10.87 -14.59 15.32
CA LYS A 113 -11.23 -16.02 15.36
C LYS A 113 -11.36 -16.56 16.76
N LYS A 114 -10.47 -16.07 17.66
CA LYS A 114 -10.46 -16.49 19.08
C LYS A 114 -11.55 -15.80 19.90
N SER A 115 -12.10 -14.69 19.41
CA SER A 115 -13.10 -13.87 20.13
C SER A 115 -14.54 -14.09 19.67
N LYS A 116 -14.79 -15.02 18.76
CA LYS A 116 -16.14 -15.22 18.16
C LYS A 116 -17.28 -15.39 19.15
N GLY A 117 -17.03 -15.90 20.35
CA GLY A 117 -18.04 -16.08 21.41
C GLY A 117 -18.23 -14.86 22.32
N ASP A 118 -17.38 -13.82 22.19
CA ASP A 118 -17.40 -12.63 23.03
C ASP A 118 -16.95 -11.41 22.19
N ILE A 119 -17.77 -11.04 21.22
CA ILE A 119 -17.54 -9.87 20.36
C ILE A 119 -18.15 -8.65 21.02
N ARG A 120 -17.35 -7.61 21.25
CA ARG A 120 -17.71 -6.33 21.86
C ARG A 120 -17.63 -5.20 20.86
N GLY A 121 -18.28 -4.07 21.18
CA GLY A 121 -18.18 -2.84 20.41
C GLY A 121 -16.74 -2.31 20.32
N PHE A 122 -16.48 -1.46 19.33
CA PHE A 122 -15.12 -0.96 19.10
C PHE A 122 -14.67 0.08 20.14
N GLU A 123 -15.55 0.51 21.04
CA GLU A 123 -15.16 1.26 22.22
C GLU A 123 -14.25 0.40 23.13
N GLU A 124 -14.59 -0.87 23.29
CA GLU A 124 -13.89 -1.79 24.15
C GLU A 124 -12.76 -2.54 23.44
N HIS A 125 -13.04 -3.11 22.24
CA HIS A 125 -12.11 -3.90 21.45
C HIS A 125 -12.21 -3.68 19.94
N GLY A 126 -11.03 -3.62 19.30
CA GLY A 126 -10.89 -3.81 17.86
C GLY A 126 -10.38 -5.23 17.57
N TYR A 127 -10.93 -5.86 16.54
CA TYR A 127 -10.54 -7.23 16.17
C TYR A 127 -9.69 -7.23 14.92
N PHE A 128 -8.78 -8.20 14.79
CA PHE A 128 -8.03 -8.38 13.57
C PHE A 128 -8.11 -9.80 13.03
N VAL A 129 -8.00 -9.94 11.73
CA VAL A 129 -8.00 -11.22 11.03
C VAL A 129 -6.99 -11.18 9.89
N THR A 130 -6.26 -12.29 9.73
CA THR A 130 -5.38 -12.48 8.58
C THR A 130 -6.18 -13.11 7.45
N ALA A 131 -6.29 -12.39 6.33
CA ALA A 131 -6.93 -12.91 5.13
C ALA A 131 -6.08 -14.01 4.49
N PRO A 132 -6.69 -15.01 3.83
CA PRO A 132 -5.97 -15.94 2.99
C PRO A 132 -5.17 -15.22 1.90
N GLN A 133 -4.08 -15.81 1.46
CA GLN A 133 -3.33 -15.27 0.34
C GLN A 133 -4.04 -15.58 -0.97
N PHE A 134 -4.41 -14.53 -1.70
CA PHE A 134 -5.06 -14.63 -3.00
C PHE A 134 -4.07 -14.25 -4.12
N GLY A 135 -3.54 -15.26 -4.79
CA GLY A 135 -2.61 -15.09 -5.92
C GLY A 135 -1.23 -14.55 -5.52
N ASN A 136 -0.37 -14.39 -6.52
CA ASN A 136 1.03 -13.95 -6.36
C ASN A 136 1.30 -12.57 -6.99
N ILE A 137 0.27 -11.72 -7.13
CA ILE A 137 0.42 -10.39 -7.69
C ILE A 137 0.94 -9.45 -6.61
N SER A 138 2.00 -8.70 -6.92
CA SER A 138 2.51 -7.64 -6.06
C SER A 138 2.36 -6.27 -6.70
N GLY A 139 2.11 -5.25 -5.88
CA GLY A 139 2.06 -3.86 -6.36
C GLY A 139 3.38 -3.41 -6.99
N THR A 140 4.52 -3.91 -6.51
CA THR A 140 5.84 -3.64 -7.09
C THR A 140 5.94 -4.18 -8.51
N LYS A 141 5.68 -5.48 -8.72
CA LYS A 141 5.68 -6.08 -10.07
C LYS A 141 4.68 -5.39 -10.99
N THR A 142 3.54 -4.96 -10.48
CA THR A 142 2.52 -4.25 -11.27
C THR A 142 3.01 -2.87 -11.73
N ARG A 143 3.69 -2.12 -10.84
CA ARG A 143 4.29 -0.83 -11.23
C ARG A 143 5.41 -1.02 -12.24
N ASP A 144 6.22 -2.05 -12.05
CA ASP A 144 7.29 -2.46 -12.95
C ASP A 144 6.75 -2.70 -14.36
N MET A 145 5.83 -3.64 -14.52
CA MET A 145 5.23 -3.97 -15.80
C MET A 145 4.51 -2.80 -16.49
N LEU A 146 3.87 -1.93 -15.73
CA LEU A 146 3.14 -0.79 -16.31
C LEU A 146 4.01 0.45 -16.56
N GLY A 147 5.11 0.61 -15.85
CA GLY A 147 5.97 1.78 -15.94
C GLY A 147 7.21 1.60 -16.82
N ASN A 148 7.66 0.35 -17.03
CA ASN A 148 8.88 0.09 -17.78
C ASN A 148 8.76 0.58 -19.24
N PRO A 149 9.62 1.50 -19.68
CA PRO A 149 9.59 2.05 -21.04
C PRO A 149 9.88 0.99 -22.12
N ASN A 150 10.64 -0.06 -21.78
CA ASN A 150 11.08 -1.09 -22.73
C ASN A 150 10.01 -2.16 -22.98
N ILE A 151 8.89 -2.17 -22.22
CA ILE A 151 7.77 -3.08 -22.47
C ILE A 151 6.88 -2.50 -23.56
N ASP A 152 6.59 -3.32 -24.57
CA ASP A 152 5.65 -2.97 -25.65
C ASP A 152 4.25 -2.66 -25.11
N ASP A 153 3.58 -1.69 -25.74
CA ASP A 153 2.27 -1.22 -25.26
C ASP A 153 1.18 -2.29 -25.38
N LYS A 154 1.26 -3.19 -26.37
CA LYS A 154 0.33 -4.32 -26.51
C LYS A 154 0.47 -5.30 -25.34
N GLU A 155 1.71 -5.62 -24.95
CA GLU A 155 2.02 -6.47 -23.82
C GLU A 155 1.55 -5.82 -22.52
N ARG A 156 1.81 -4.53 -22.34
CA ARG A 156 1.38 -3.74 -21.19
C ARG A 156 -0.15 -3.70 -21.05
N ILE A 157 -0.88 -3.52 -22.16
CA ILE A 157 -2.35 -3.56 -22.17
C ILE A 157 -2.86 -4.98 -21.82
N LYS A 158 -2.25 -6.01 -22.36
CA LYS A 158 -2.58 -7.41 -22.03
C LYS A 158 -2.39 -7.69 -20.55
N PHE A 159 -1.26 -7.25 -19.99
CA PHE A 159 -0.98 -7.35 -18.56
C PHE A 159 -2.01 -6.57 -17.72
N PHE A 160 -2.35 -5.33 -18.11
CA PHE A 160 -3.34 -4.51 -17.44
C PHE A 160 -4.69 -5.23 -17.35
N LYS A 161 -5.20 -5.71 -18.49
CA LYS A 161 -6.46 -6.46 -18.55
C LYS A 161 -6.44 -7.72 -17.67
N LYS A 162 -5.37 -8.49 -17.74
CA LYS A 162 -5.19 -9.70 -16.92
C LYS A 162 -5.15 -9.39 -15.43
N THR A 163 -4.48 -8.31 -15.03
CA THR A 163 -4.25 -7.97 -13.63
C THR A 163 -5.46 -7.36 -12.97
N PHE A 164 -6.23 -6.55 -13.70
CA PHE A 164 -7.34 -5.78 -13.14
C PHE A 164 -8.72 -6.24 -13.57
N GLY A 165 -8.81 -7.08 -14.59
CA GLY A 165 -10.08 -7.62 -15.10
C GLY A 165 -10.90 -6.63 -15.95
N TYR A 166 -10.35 -5.46 -16.31
CA TYR A 166 -11.00 -4.45 -17.12
C TYR A 166 -9.97 -3.68 -17.97
N PHE A 167 -10.46 -2.83 -18.88
CA PHE A 167 -9.65 -1.84 -19.57
C PHE A 167 -10.39 -0.50 -19.68
N ASP A 168 -9.76 0.56 -19.18
CA ASP A 168 -10.18 1.95 -19.33
C ASP A 168 -8.93 2.75 -19.73
N LYS A 169 -8.94 3.33 -20.92
CA LYS A 169 -7.80 4.06 -21.49
C LYS A 169 -7.31 5.19 -20.57
N GLY A 170 -8.25 5.90 -19.91
CA GLY A 170 -7.89 7.00 -19.01
C GLY A 170 -7.19 6.52 -17.73
N VAL A 171 -7.64 5.41 -17.15
CA VAL A 171 -6.98 4.81 -15.97
C VAL A 171 -5.64 4.18 -16.37
N TYR A 172 -5.60 3.48 -17.50
CA TYR A 172 -4.38 2.92 -18.07
C TYR A 172 -3.31 4.00 -18.26
N ASN A 173 -3.63 5.07 -18.99
CA ASN A 173 -2.70 6.18 -19.23
C ASN A 173 -2.26 6.87 -17.92
N MET A 174 -3.16 7.07 -16.99
CA MET A 174 -2.84 7.65 -15.69
C MET A 174 -1.82 6.79 -14.94
N MET A 175 -2.02 5.47 -14.88
CA MET A 175 -1.11 4.55 -14.19
C MET A 175 0.24 4.46 -14.91
N THR A 176 0.24 4.21 -16.20
CA THR A 176 1.49 4.06 -16.98
C THR A 176 2.35 5.31 -16.92
N ASN A 177 1.76 6.51 -17.07
CA ASN A 177 2.50 7.75 -16.97
C ASN A 177 3.11 7.98 -15.58
N LYS A 178 2.36 7.68 -14.51
CA LYS A 178 2.87 7.81 -13.14
C LYS A 178 3.98 6.82 -12.83
N PHE A 179 3.81 5.58 -13.25
CA PHE A 179 4.80 4.55 -12.98
C PHE A 179 6.05 4.71 -13.85
N ARG A 180 5.91 5.24 -15.08
CA ARG A 180 7.04 5.62 -15.93
C ARG A 180 7.88 6.73 -15.30
N LYS A 181 7.24 7.75 -14.71
CA LYS A 181 7.95 8.80 -13.99
C LYS A 181 8.79 8.25 -12.81
N LEU A 182 8.37 7.15 -12.19
CA LEU A 182 9.20 6.50 -11.18
C LEU A 182 10.48 5.91 -11.77
N TYR A 183 10.41 5.31 -12.96
CA TYR A 183 11.61 4.85 -13.69
C TYR A 183 12.58 6.00 -13.98
N GLU A 184 12.07 7.11 -14.50
CA GLU A 184 12.87 8.29 -14.84
C GLU A 184 13.60 8.86 -13.61
N VAL A 185 12.88 9.01 -12.50
CA VAL A 185 13.45 9.50 -11.24
C VAL A 185 14.53 8.56 -10.70
N TYR A 186 14.25 7.26 -10.67
CA TYR A 186 15.23 6.30 -10.18
C TYR A 186 16.46 6.20 -11.06
N ARG A 187 16.27 6.22 -12.39
CA ARG A 187 17.36 6.23 -13.34
C ARG A 187 18.27 7.45 -13.12
N GLY A 188 17.69 8.65 -12.99
CA GLY A 188 18.45 9.86 -12.70
C GLY A 188 19.23 9.80 -11.38
N LEU A 189 18.65 9.21 -10.33
CA LEU A 189 19.35 9.00 -9.06
C LEU A 189 20.53 8.04 -9.18
N PHE A 190 20.41 6.94 -9.95
CA PHE A 190 21.51 6.02 -10.18
C PHE A 190 22.61 6.64 -11.04
N GLU A 191 22.25 7.34 -12.10
CA GLU A 191 23.22 8.03 -12.97
C GLU A 191 23.99 9.12 -12.20
N SER A 192 23.33 9.87 -11.30
CA SER A 192 23.96 10.94 -10.52
C SER A 192 24.84 10.42 -9.38
N SER A 193 24.54 9.25 -8.82
CA SER A 193 25.26 8.71 -7.66
C SER A 193 26.56 7.97 -7.99
N GLN A 194 26.93 7.82 -9.27
CA GLN A 194 28.08 7.03 -9.74
C GLN A 194 28.12 5.60 -9.15
N ILE A 195 27.01 5.05 -8.74
CA ILE A 195 26.93 3.68 -8.21
C ILE A 195 26.97 2.72 -9.41
N ALA A 196 28.19 2.41 -9.84
CA ALA A 196 28.52 1.66 -11.05
C ALA A 196 28.15 0.16 -11.02
N SER A 197 27.44 -0.34 -10.03
CA SER A 197 27.20 -1.77 -9.85
C SER A 197 25.75 -2.19 -9.73
N VAL A 198 24.80 -1.31 -9.98
CA VAL A 198 23.41 -1.71 -10.14
C VAL A 198 23.20 -2.05 -11.60
N ASP A 199 22.83 -3.30 -11.84
CA ASP A 199 22.36 -3.73 -13.15
C ASP A 199 21.23 -2.81 -13.59
N THR A 200 21.54 -1.85 -14.45
CA THR A 200 20.62 -0.85 -14.99
C THR A 200 19.79 -1.42 -16.13
N ASP A 201 19.73 -2.77 -16.21
CA ASP A 201 18.82 -3.42 -17.13
C ASP A 201 17.38 -3.03 -16.75
N ASP A 202 16.81 -2.12 -17.55
CA ASP A 202 15.42 -1.63 -17.44
C ASP A 202 14.40 -2.75 -17.73
N GLY A 203 14.81 -4.03 -17.61
CA GLY A 203 13.99 -5.20 -17.79
C GLY A 203 12.91 -5.41 -16.71
N PRO A 204 12.02 -6.39 -16.90
CA PRO A 204 11.04 -6.78 -15.90
C PRO A 204 11.74 -7.20 -14.60
N GLY A 205 11.58 -6.46 -13.55
CA GLY A 205 12.27 -6.71 -12.27
C GLY A 205 13.03 -5.49 -11.73
N PHE A 206 13.16 -4.43 -12.54
CA PHE A 206 13.83 -3.19 -12.15
C PHE A 206 13.43 -2.68 -10.75
N PHE A 207 12.12 -2.56 -10.46
CA PHE A 207 11.67 -2.14 -9.13
C PHE A 207 11.96 -3.17 -8.03
N SER A 208 12.08 -4.45 -8.37
CA SER A 208 12.45 -5.49 -7.40
C SER A 208 13.93 -5.39 -7.06
N SER A 209 14.78 -5.17 -8.05
CA SER A 209 16.22 -4.93 -7.89
C SER A 209 16.47 -3.64 -7.11
N LEU A 210 15.76 -2.57 -7.46
CA LEU A 210 15.81 -1.30 -6.76
C LEU A 210 15.42 -1.44 -5.28
N LYS A 211 14.36 -2.19 -4.98
CA LYS A 211 13.95 -2.44 -3.59
C LYS A 211 15.01 -3.19 -2.80
N SER A 212 15.66 -4.19 -3.43
CA SER A 212 16.77 -4.92 -2.81
C SER A 212 17.98 -4.02 -2.54
N TYR A 213 18.29 -3.13 -3.50
CA TYR A 213 19.35 -2.14 -3.36
C TYR A 213 19.06 -1.14 -2.24
N MET A 214 17.85 -0.57 -2.21
CA MET A 214 17.42 0.35 -1.15
C MET A 214 17.48 -0.31 0.23
N SER A 215 17.07 -1.59 0.34
CA SER A 215 17.16 -2.34 1.60
C SER A 215 18.61 -2.58 2.04
N ARG A 216 19.56 -2.77 1.10
CA ARG A 216 21.00 -2.84 1.40
C ARG A 216 21.55 -1.49 1.80
N ALA A 217 21.22 -0.43 1.06
CA ALA A 217 21.61 0.92 1.38
C ALA A 217 21.09 1.37 2.76
N GLU A 218 19.86 1.02 3.11
CA GLU A 218 19.30 1.24 4.46
C GLU A 218 20.11 0.52 5.55
N LYS A 219 20.57 -0.70 5.31
CA LYS A 219 21.43 -1.45 6.25
C LYS A 219 22.83 -0.84 6.37
N GLU A 220 23.40 -0.41 5.26
CA GLU A 220 24.71 0.25 5.25
C GLU A 220 24.63 1.66 5.83
N ALA A 221 23.56 2.41 5.57
CA ALA A 221 23.31 3.71 6.16
C ALA A 221 23.09 3.65 7.68
N GLY A 222 22.50 2.57 8.19
CA GLY A 222 22.44 2.29 9.63
C GLY A 222 23.85 2.16 10.26
N ARG A 223 24.86 1.91 9.46
CA ARG A 223 26.29 1.89 9.85
C ARG A 223 26.99 3.25 9.64
N LEU A 224 26.51 4.08 8.70
CA LEU A 224 27.12 5.36 8.31
C LEU A 224 26.34 6.59 8.79
N GLY A 225 25.17 6.38 9.36
CA GLY A 225 24.27 7.45 9.80
C GLY A 225 22.95 7.47 9.06
N TRP A 226 21.95 7.87 9.80
CA TRP A 226 20.52 7.83 9.46
C TRP A 226 20.12 8.71 8.25
N GLU A 227 20.91 9.72 7.96
CA GLU A 227 20.59 10.76 6.95
C GLU A 227 20.56 10.24 5.51
N LEU A 228 21.45 9.33 5.16
CA LEU A 228 21.54 8.79 3.81
C LEU A 228 20.33 7.88 3.48
N ALA A 229 19.83 7.13 4.46
CA ALA A 229 18.66 6.30 4.29
C ALA A 229 17.38 7.12 4.04
N ASN A 230 17.24 8.25 4.71
CA ASN A 230 16.14 9.18 4.49
C ASN A 230 16.23 9.87 3.12
N LEU A 231 17.40 10.24 2.68
CA LEU A 231 17.63 10.85 1.36
C LEU A 231 17.26 9.86 0.22
N ILE A 232 17.63 8.59 0.38
CA ILE A 232 17.34 7.53 -0.61
C ILE A 232 15.86 7.12 -0.57
N THR A 233 15.21 7.22 0.59
CA THR A 233 13.80 6.81 0.75
C THR A 233 12.79 7.91 0.53
N ASP A 234 13.18 9.17 0.60
CA ASP A 234 12.30 10.34 0.47
C ASP A 234 12.64 11.19 -0.77
N VAL A 235 12.29 10.65 -1.94
CA VAL A 235 12.48 11.34 -3.23
C VAL A 235 11.68 12.65 -3.31
N ASP A 236 10.66 12.84 -2.48
CA ASP A 236 9.91 14.10 -2.41
C ASP A 236 10.76 15.24 -1.83
N ALA A 237 11.66 14.96 -0.89
CA ALA A 237 12.59 15.97 -0.38
C ALA A 237 13.49 16.51 -1.50
N TYR A 238 13.86 15.66 -2.44
CA TYR A 238 14.69 16.03 -3.60
C TYR A 238 13.88 16.73 -4.70
N ASN A 239 12.64 16.32 -4.94
CA ASN A 239 11.80 16.84 -6.04
C ASN A 239 10.94 18.05 -5.65
N SER A 240 10.72 18.30 -4.34
CA SER A 240 9.84 19.38 -3.89
C SER A 240 10.51 20.76 -3.86
N GLN A 241 11.83 20.87 -4.08
CA GLN A 241 12.63 22.07 -3.81
C GLN A 241 12.46 22.60 -2.38
N ASP A 242 11.84 21.81 -1.51
CA ASP A 242 11.69 22.14 -0.10
C ASP A 242 13.00 21.85 0.62
N THR A 243 13.85 22.90 0.68
CA THR A 243 15.16 22.85 1.35
C THR A 243 15.02 22.88 2.87
N SER A 244 13.81 22.92 3.43
CA SER A 244 13.59 22.93 4.88
C SER A 244 14.11 21.65 5.52
N PHE A 245 14.06 20.52 4.80
CA PHE A 245 14.58 19.24 5.25
C PHE A 245 16.11 19.24 5.54
N PHE A 246 16.86 20.14 4.89
CA PHE A 246 18.32 20.24 5.06
C PHE A 246 18.75 21.32 6.07
N LYS A 247 17.81 22.05 6.69
CA LYS A 247 18.12 23.12 7.64
C LYS A 247 18.21 22.68 9.09
N ASP A 248 17.74 21.46 9.41
CA ASP A 248 17.70 20.92 10.78
C ASP A 248 18.79 19.85 11.04
N THR A 249 19.82 19.82 10.19
CA THR A 249 21.07 19.04 10.38
C THR A 249 22.28 20.02 10.57
#